data_14e4c61fb0a716b71fc9e23120db5f14
#
_entry.id   14e4c61fb0a716b71fc9e23120db5f14
#
_cell.length_a   1.000
_cell.length_b   1.000
_cell.length_c   1.000
_cell.angle_alpha   90.00
_cell.angle_beta   90.00
_cell.angle_gamma   90.00
#
_symmetry.space_group_name_H-M   'P 1'
#
loop_
_entity.id
_entity.type
_entity.pdbx_description
1 polymer ?
#
loop_
_entity_poly.entity_id
_entity_poly.type
_entity_poly.pdbx_seq_one_letter_code
_entity_poly.pdbx_strand_id
1 'polypeptide(L)'
;VAVTQQLVRVPDAQLAACRRSVEELDRLCSFELTPRADHLDLDWAPAPLLRACELASGSEYLVALRRSLDGDAEVNPAYRHYAGAIWEHPVSALEGPAVLHVAGTLRGLVPDTVLASLPIDGWEALGQSTGAMADPRGYVARHFAALLDFYEEAARRRLAVVMWWD
;
A
#
# COMPACT_ATOMS: atom_id res chain seq x y z
N VAL A 1 20.16 -4.38 1.73
CA VAL A 1 19.09 -3.76 2.54
C VAL A 1 17.78 -4.30 1.99
N ALA A 2 16.95 -4.84 2.85
CA ALA A 2 15.60 -5.26 2.46
C ALA A 2 14.75 -4.00 2.27
N VAL A 3 14.03 -3.92 1.16
CA VAL A 3 13.17 -2.79 0.83
C VAL A 3 11.74 -3.23 1.03
N THR A 4 11.00 -2.57 1.92
CA THR A 4 9.60 -2.87 2.26
C THR A 4 8.69 -1.70 1.90
N GLN A 5 7.43 -1.98 1.59
CA GLN A 5 6.48 -0.90 1.28
C GLN A 5 5.85 -0.34 2.54
N GLN A 6 5.94 0.98 2.67
CA GLN A 6 5.37 1.76 3.76
C GLN A 6 4.21 2.62 3.24
N LEU A 7 3.15 2.72 4.03
CA LEU A 7 2.03 3.63 3.79
C LEU A 7 1.79 4.49 5.03
N VAL A 8 1.39 5.73 4.83
CA VAL A 8 1.01 6.63 5.94
C VAL A 8 -0.24 7.44 5.60
N ARG A 9 -1.12 7.58 6.57
CA ARG A 9 -2.30 8.47 6.49
C ARG A 9 -1.92 9.86 6.92
N VAL A 10 -2.22 10.86 6.09
CA VAL A 10 -1.90 12.26 6.38
C VAL A 10 -3.06 13.19 6.07
N PRO A 11 -3.21 14.31 6.80
CA PRO A 11 -4.10 15.39 6.38
C PRO A 11 -3.68 15.99 5.04
N ASP A 12 -4.62 16.52 4.27
CA ASP A 12 -4.33 17.18 2.98
C ASP A 12 -3.30 18.31 3.11
N ALA A 13 -3.31 19.05 4.23
CA ALA A 13 -2.33 20.11 4.50
C ALA A 13 -0.89 19.56 4.60
N GLN A 14 -0.72 18.37 5.21
CA GLN A 14 0.58 17.71 5.31
C GLN A 14 1.05 17.21 3.94
N LEU A 15 0.16 16.59 3.14
CA LEU A 15 0.48 16.19 1.77
C LEU A 15 0.90 17.40 0.94
N ALA A 16 0.19 18.52 1.07
CA ALA A 16 0.54 19.77 0.38
C ALA A 16 1.89 20.33 0.84
N ALA A 17 2.27 20.19 2.10
CA ALA A 17 3.60 20.57 2.60
C ALA A 17 4.70 19.70 1.98
N CYS A 18 4.52 18.38 1.94
CA CYS A 18 5.46 17.43 1.32
C CYS A 18 5.65 17.69 -0.18
N ARG A 19 4.58 18.11 -0.88
CA ARG A 19 4.67 18.52 -2.31
C ARG A 19 5.54 19.76 -2.54
N ARG A 20 5.63 20.65 -1.56
CA ARG A 20 6.40 21.90 -1.66
C ARG A 20 7.81 21.79 -1.09
N SER A 21 8.08 20.85 -0.21
CA SER A 21 9.37 20.70 0.46
C SER A 21 9.83 19.26 0.45
N VAL A 22 11.03 19.05 -0.07
CA VAL A 22 11.73 17.76 -0.06
C VAL A 22 12.07 17.36 1.38
N GLU A 23 12.42 18.32 2.24
CA GLU A 23 12.75 18.08 3.65
C GLU A 23 11.51 17.61 4.43
N GLU A 24 10.33 18.18 4.17
CA GLU A 24 9.09 17.71 4.79
C GLU A 24 8.72 16.29 4.32
N LEU A 25 8.95 15.98 3.05
CA LEU A 25 8.73 14.63 2.54
C LEU A 25 9.72 13.63 3.16
N ASP A 26 10.99 14.02 3.29
CA ASP A 26 12.02 13.19 3.92
C ASP A 26 11.68 12.88 5.39
N ARG A 27 11.25 13.90 6.14
CA ARG A 27 10.79 13.71 7.52
C ARG A 27 9.57 12.81 7.62
N LEU A 28 8.65 12.88 6.65
CA LEU A 28 7.51 11.98 6.60
C LEU A 28 7.96 10.53 6.36
N CYS A 29 8.83 10.30 5.38
CA CYS A 29 9.39 8.99 5.07
C CYS A 29 10.31 8.45 6.18
N SER A 30 10.86 9.34 7.02
CA SER A 30 11.64 8.99 8.21
C SER A 30 10.77 8.79 9.47
N PHE A 31 9.45 8.70 9.33
CA PHE A 31 8.48 8.46 10.41
C PHE A 31 8.43 9.55 11.50
N GLU A 32 8.85 10.78 11.19
CA GLU A 32 8.93 11.86 12.18
C GLU A 32 7.65 12.70 12.31
N LEU A 33 6.79 12.73 11.27
CA LEU A 33 5.70 13.69 11.18
C LEU A 33 4.33 13.17 11.60
N THR A 34 4.18 11.86 11.75
CA THR A 34 2.88 11.24 12.03
C THR A 34 2.99 10.18 13.12
N PRO A 35 1.90 9.95 13.90
CA PRO A 35 1.88 8.88 14.89
C PRO A 35 2.06 7.51 14.25
N ARG A 36 2.71 6.58 14.95
CA ARG A 36 2.89 5.20 14.48
C ARG A 36 1.57 4.51 14.10
N ALA A 37 0.48 4.86 14.75
CA ALA A 37 -0.86 4.32 14.44
C ALA A 37 -1.37 4.72 13.05
N ASP A 38 -0.78 5.72 12.42
CA ASP A 38 -1.13 6.17 11.08
C ASP A 38 -0.22 5.57 9.99
N HIS A 39 0.73 4.73 10.36
CA HIS A 39 1.61 4.00 9.45
C HIS A 39 1.15 2.55 9.27
N LEU A 40 1.38 2.01 8.08
CA LEU A 40 1.23 0.61 7.75
C LEU A 40 2.49 0.14 7.03
N ASP A 41 3.15 -0.86 7.60
CA ASP A 41 4.21 -1.60 6.95
C ASP A 41 3.60 -2.81 6.24
N LEU A 42 3.69 -2.85 4.92
CA LEU A 42 3.23 -3.97 4.11
C LEU A 42 4.32 -5.00 3.86
N ASP A 43 5.53 -4.76 4.36
CA ASP A 43 6.65 -5.67 4.13
C ASP A 43 6.81 -5.94 2.60
N TRP A 44 6.92 -7.18 2.17
CA TRP A 44 6.95 -7.58 0.76
C TRP A 44 5.59 -8.03 0.22
N ALA A 45 4.50 -7.75 0.95
CA ALA A 45 3.16 -8.21 0.60
C ALA A 45 2.56 -7.63 -0.71
N PRO A 46 2.93 -6.45 -1.24
CA PRO A 46 2.29 -5.90 -2.43
C PRO A 46 2.20 -6.86 -3.60
N ALA A 47 3.30 -7.52 -3.97
CA ALA A 47 3.30 -8.46 -5.09
C ALA A 47 2.45 -9.71 -4.83
N PRO A 48 2.55 -10.41 -3.67
CA PRO A 48 1.65 -11.48 -3.30
C PRO A 48 0.17 -11.09 -3.25
N LEU A 49 -0.17 -9.89 -2.73
CA LEU A 49 -1.55 -9.41 -2.68
C LEU A 49 -2.14 -9.24 -4.08
N LEU A 50 -1.42 -8.58 -4.97
CA LEU A 50 -1.82 -8.43 -6.37
C LEU A 50 -1.97 -9.78 -7.06
N ARG A 51 -1.01 -10.67 -6.86
CA ARG A 51 -1.03 -12.00 -7.48
C ARG A 51 -2.20 -12.84 -7.00
N ALA A 52 -2.52 -12.81 -5.70
CA ALA A 52 -3.69 -13.49 -5.16
C ALA A 52 -5.00 -12.97 -5.79
N CYS A 53 -5.13 -11.66 -5.93
CA CYS A 53 -6.30 -11.04 -6.56
C CYS A 53 -6.41 -11.39 -8.05
N GLU A 54 -5.31 -11.42 -8.79
CA GLU A 54 -5.26 -11.83 -10.19
C GLU A 54 -5.71 -13.30 -10.38
N LEU A 55 -5.19 -14.20 -9.55
CA LEU A 55 -5.49 -15.64 -9.62
C LEU A 55 -6.92 -15.96 -9.20
N ALA A 56 -7.49 -15.20 -8.30
CA ALA A 56 -8.86 -15.34 -7.83
C ALA A 56 -9.92 -14.77 -8.80
N SER A 57 -9.52 -14.31 -9.99
CA SER A 57 -10.42 -13.68 -10.97
C SER A 57 -11.15 -12.43 -10.44
N GLY A 58 -10.60 -11.79 -9.43
CA GLY A 58 -11.11 -10.56 -8.83
C GLY A 58 -10.73 -9.31 -9.60
N SER A 59 -10.90 -9.29 -10.92
CA SER A 59 -10.44 -8.19 -11.79
C SER A 59 -11.02 -6.82 -11.43
N GLU A 60 -12.22 -6.78 -10.86
CA GLU A 60 -12.86 -5.53 -10.41
C GLU A 60 -12.13 -4.89 -9.24
N TYR A 61 -11.54 -5.70 -8.34
CA TYR A 61 -10.78 -5.21 -7.20
C TYR A 61 -9.32 -4.93 -7.54
N LEU A 62 -8.80 -5.55 -8.60
CA LEU A 62 -7.39 -5.46 -8.96
C LEU A 62 -6.95 -4.02 -9.27
N VAL A 63 -7.79 -3.25 -9.95
CA VAL A 63 -7.51 -1.84 -10.28
C VAL A 63 -7.44 -1.02 -9.00
N ALA A 64 -8.40 -1.19 -8.08
CA ALA A 64 -8.41 -0.48 -6.80
C ALA A 64 -7.24 -0.92 -5.91
N LEU A 65 -6.91 -2.22 -5.90
CA LEU A 65 -5.77 -2.75 -5.16
C LEU A 65 -4.45 -2.20 -5.69
N ARG A 66 -4.23 -2.19 -7.00
CA ARG A 66 -3.03 -1.56 -7.61
C ARG A 66 -2.94 -0.10 -7.22
N ARG A 67 -4.04 0.63 -7.35
CA ARG A 67 -4.08 2.05 -7.00
C ARG A 67 -3.78 2.30 -5.52
N SER A 68 -4.23 1.40 -4.63
CA SER A 68 -3.94 1.47 -3.20
C SER A 68 -2.46 1.24 -2.85
N LEU A 69 -1.71 0.60 -3.74
CA LEU A 69 -0.28 0.30 -3.55
C LEU A 69 0.64 1.25 -4.33
N ASP A 70 0.19 1.75 -5.49
CA ASP A 70 1.01 2.56 -6.38
C ASP A 70 0.71 4.07 -6.28
N GLY A 71 -0.48 4.45 -5.76
CA GLY A 71 -0.95 5.84 -5.76
C GLY A 71 -1.35 6.34 -7.15
N ASP A 72 -1.72 7.61 -7.22
CA ASP A 72 -2.12 8.28 -8.47
C ASP A 72 -1.02 9.18 -9.04
N ALA A 73 -0.22 9.80 -8.17
CA ALA A 73 0.80 10.76 -8.56
C ALA A 73 1.97 10.78 -7.59
N GLU A 74 3.14 11.06 -8.12
CA GLU A 74 4.34 11.30 -7.33
C GLU A 74 4.17 12.57 -6.49
N VAL A 75 4.58 12.50 -5.22
CA VAL A 75 4.42 13.61 -4.27
C VAL A 75 5.33 14.77 -4.60
N ASN A 76 6.62 14.49 -4.76
CA ASN A 76 7.63 15.50 -5.07
C ASN A 76 8.77 14.88 -5.90
N PRO A 77 8.83 15.13 -7.22
CA PRO A 77 9.85 14.54 -8.10
C PRO A 77 11.29 14.88 -7.70
N ALA A 78 11.51 16.00 -7.03
CA ALA A 78 12.85 16.39 -6.59
C ALA A 78 13.41 15.46 -5.49
N TYR A 79 12.54 14.75 -4.77
CA TYR A 79 12.93 13.80 -3.74
C TYR A 79 13.74 12.62 -4.30
N ARG A 80 13.56 12.25 -5.57
CA ARG A 80 14.35 11.19 -6.23
C ARG A 80 15.86 11.41 -6.16
N HIS A 81 16.28 12.67 -6.02
CA HIS A 81 17.69 13.07 -5.96
C HIS A 81 18.15 13.32 -4.52
N TYR A 82 17.29 13.10 -3.55
CA TYR A 82 17.60 13.30 -2.14
C TYR A 82 18.38 12.13 -1.58
N ALA A 83 19.31 12.40 -0.68
CA ALA A 83 20.14 11.36 -0.07
C ALA A 83 19.26 10.38 0.74
N GLY A 84 19.33 9.10 0.39
CA GLY A 84 18.52 8.05 1.02
C GLY A 84 17.23 7.68 0.28
N ALA A 85 16.82 8.46 -0.71
CA ALA A 85 15.65 8.12 -1.52
C ALA A 85 15.90 6.88 -2.39
N ILE A 86 14.90 6.01 -2.50
CA ILE A 86 14.91 4.88 -3.42
C ILE A 86 14.33 5.36 -4.75
N TRP A 87 15.20 5.81 -5.64
CA TRP A 87 14.82 6.46 -6.90
C TRP A 87 14.01 5.57 -7.86
N GLU A 88 14.15 4.25 -7.77
CA GLU A 88 13.39 3.26 -8.57
C GLU A 88 11.92 3.21 -8.16
N HIS A 89 11.60 3.62 -6.93
CA HIS A 89 10.27 3.61 -6.35
C HIS A 89 9.93 5.01 -5.84
N PRO A 90 9.36 5.89 -6.67
CA PRO A 90 9.02 7.24 -6.25
C PRO A 90 8.00 7.23 -5.12
N VAL A 91 8.09 8.20 -4.23
CA VAL A 91 7.06 8.44 -3.22
C VAL A 91 5.80 8.94 -3.91
N SER A 92 4.71 8.23 -3.79
CA SER A 92 3.43 8.54 -4.43
C SER A 92 2.32 8.75 -3.41
N ALA A 93 1.18 9.26 -3.87
CA ALA A 93 0.04 9.51 -2.98
C ALA A 93 -1.31 9.31 -3.65
N LEU A 94 -2.31 9.08 -2.79
CA LEU A 94 -3.73 9.22 -3.07
C LEU A 94 -4.29 10.37 -2.24
N GLU A 95 -4.97 11.30 -2.89
CA GLU A 95 -5.73 12.35 -2.22
C GLU A 95 -7.01 11.81 -1.57
N GLY A 96 -7.57 12.54 -0.60
CA GLY A 96 -8.74 12.12 0.15
C GLY A 96 -9.91 11.60 -0.70
N PRO A 97 -10.33 12.26 -1.79
CA PRO A 97 -11.38 11.74 -2.68
C PRO A 97 -11.03 10.41 -3.35
N ALA A 98 -9.75 10.22 -3.74
CA ALA A 98 -9.27 8.97 -4.30
C ALA A 98 -9.22 7.85 -3.25
N VAL A 99 -8.80 8.17 -2.02
CA VAL A 99 -8.84 7.24 -0.88
C VAL A 99 -10.26 6.77 -0.61
N LEU A 100 -11.25 7.67 -0.61
CA LEU A 100 -12.67 7.32 -0.46
C LEU A 100 -13.13 6.33 -1.53
N HIS A 101 -12.77 6.58 -2.80
CA HIS A 101 -13.13 5.70 -3.91
C HIS A 101 -12.47 4.32 -3.78
N VAL A 102 -11.17 4.28 -3.51
CA VAL A 102 -10.40 3.03 -3.32
C VAL A 102 -10.97 2.23 -2.16
N ALA A 103 -11.17 2.85 -0.99
CA ALA A 103 -11.74 2.20 0.18
C ALA A 103 -13.14 1.64 -0.10
N GLY A 104 -13.98 2.43 -0.81
CA GLY A 104 -15.33 2.01 -1.21
C GLY A 104 -15.33 0.76 -2.08
N THR A 105 -14.41 0.67 -3.04
CA THR A 105 -14.26 -0.51 -3.90
C THR A 105 -13.70 -1.69 -3.11
N LEU A 106 -12.62 -1.48 -2.35
CA LEU A 106 -11.96 -2.55 -1.58
C LEU A 106 -12.84 -3.13 -0.46
N ARG A 107 -13.85 -2.41 0.00
CA ARG A 107 -14.81 -2.93 1.02
C ARG A 107 -15.53 -4.20 0.56
N GLY A 108 -15.71 -4.37 -0.76
CA GLY A 108 -16.29 -5.60 -1.33
C GLY A 108 -15.32 -6.78 -1.37
N LEU A 109 -14.02 -6.54 -1.18
CA LEU A 109 -13.00 -7.58 -1.18
C LEU A 109 -12.96 -8.26 0.19
N VAL A 110 -13.31 -9.55 0.22
CA VAL A 110 -13.25 -10.38 1.42
C VAL A 110 -12.02 -11.28 1.31
N PRO A 111 -10.97 -11.08 2.11
CA PRO A 111 -9.71 -11.81 1.99
C PRO A 111 -9.87 -13.33 2.01
N ASP A 112 -10.67 -13.86 2.92
CA ASP A 112 -10.92 -15.31 3.03
C ASP A 112 -11.60 -15.87 1.77
N THR A 113 -12.51 -15.12 1.16
CA THR A 113 -13.18 -15.53 -0.09
C THR A 113 -12.19 -15.54 -1.25
N VAL A 114 -11.35 -14.51 -1.37
CA VAL A 114 -10.28 -14.45 -2.38
C VAL A 114 -9.34 -15.64 -2.24
N LEU A 115 -8.86 -15.88 -1.03
CA LEU A 115 -7.90 -16.96 -0.77
C LEU A 115 -8.52 -18.35 -0.93
N ALA A 116 -9.79 -18.52 -0.58
CA ALA A 116 -10.51 -19.79 -0.77
C ALA A 116 -10.78 -20.11 -2.24
N SER A 117 -10.86 -19.10 -3.10
CA SER A 117 -11.10 -19.28 -4.54
C SER A 117 -9.83 -19.56 -5.35
N LEU A 118 -8.64 -19.51 -4.73
CA LEU A 118 -7.38 -19.80 -5.40
C LEU A 118 -7.33 -21.28 -5.81
N PRO A 119 -6.98 -21.61 -7.06
CA PRO A 119 -6.74 -22.97 -7.48
C PRO A 119 -5.49 -23.56 -6.78
N ILE A 120 -5.35 -24.89 -6.78
CA ILE A 120 -4.23 -25.56 -6.08
C ILE A 120 -2.87 -25.07 -6.61
N ASP A 121 -2.73 -24.96 -7.92
CA ASP A 121 -1.54 -24.41 -8.58
C ASP A 121 -1.35 -22.90 -8.31
N GLY A 122 -2.42 -22.19 -8.00
CA GLY A 122 -2.37 -20.79 -7.56
C GLY A 122 -1.64 -20.61 -6.24
N TRP A 123 -1.77 -21.57 -5.31
CA TRP A 123 -1.02 -21.55 -4.05
C TRP A 123 0.48 -21.78 -4.25
N GLU A 124 0.87 -22.62 -5.20
CA GLU A 124 2.27 -22.82 -5.56
C GLU A 124 2.85 -21.52 -6.18
N ALA A 125 2.10 -20.89 -7.07
CA ALA A 125 2.49 -19.61 -7.67
C ALA A 125 2.61 -18.48 -6.61
N LEU A 126 1.72 -18.47 -5.60
CA LEU A 126 1.79 -17.53 -4.49
C LEU A 126 3.01 -17.81 -3.60
N GLY A 127 3.30 -19.09 -3.33
CA GLY A 127 4.49 -19.51 -2.58
C GLY A 127 5.80 -19.06 -3.23
N GLN A 128 5.87 -19.06 -4.56
CA GLN A 128 7.02 -18.51 -5.30
C GLN A 128 7.16 -16.98 -5.12
N SER A 129 6.03 -16.27 -4.98
CA SER A 129 6.02 -14.81 -4.77
C SER A 129 6.34 -14.42 -3.32
N THR A 130 6.06 -15.31 -2.36
CA THR A 130 6.31 -15.07 -0.93
C THR A 130 7.67 -15.60 -0.48
N GLY A 131 8.45 -16.21 -1.37
CA GLY A 131 9.71 -16.85 -1.01
C GLY A 131 9.53 -18.06 -0.10
N ALA A 132 10.53 -18.37 0.72
CA ALA A 132 10.52 -19.53 1.62
C ALA A 132 9.70 -19.30 2.92
N MET A 133 8.59 -18.59 2.86
CA MET A 133 7.74 -18.34 4.04
C MET A 133 7.08 -19.64 4.52
N ALA A 134 7.07 -19.84 5.83
CA ALA A 134 6.47 -21.01 6.45
C ALA A 134 4.93 -21.06 6.34
N ASP A 135 4.28 -19.89 6.24
CA ASP A 135 2.82 -19.74 6.11
C ASP A 135 2.47 -18.63 5.10
N PRO A 136 2.53 -18.89 3.79
CA PRO A 136 2.18 -17.91 2.76
C PRO A 136 0.72 -17.45 2.85
N ARG A 137 -0.19 -18.36 3.23
CA ARG A 137 -1.63 -18.07 3.35
C ARG A 137 -1.91 -17.08 4.46
N GLY A 138 -1.40 -17.35 5.65
CA GLY A 138 -1.56 -16.46 6.79
C GLY A 138 -0.88 -15.11 6.58
N TYR A 139 0.26 -15.10 5.89
CA TYR A 139 0.95 -13.87 5.52
C TYR A 139 0.09 -12.97 4.63
N VAL A 140 -0.41 -13.52 3.53
CA VAL A 140 -1.27 -12.78 2.58
C VAL A 140 -2.57 -12.34 3.25
N ALA A 141 -3.22 -13.22 4.03
CA ALA A 141 -4.46 -12.90 4.73
C ALA A 141 -4.29 -11.72 5.71
N ARG A 142 -3.22 -11.72 6.50
CA ARG A 142 -2.94 -10.62 7.45
C ARG A 142 -2.72 -9.29 6.75
N HIS A 143 -1.93 -9.29 5.68
CA HIS A 143 -1.63 -8.03 4.96
C HIS A 143 -2.84 -7.52 4.17
N PHE A 144 -3.70 -8.41 3.62
CA PHE A 144 -4.98 -7.99 3.06
C PHE A 144 -5.84 -7.30 4.12
N ALA A 145 -6.07 -7.95 5.26
CA ALA A 145 -6.88 -7.39 6.33
C ALA A 145 -6.33 -6.03 6.80
N ALA A 146 -5.02 -5.94 7.04
CA ALA A 146 -4.36 -4.71 7.46
C ALA A 146 -4.50 -3.57 6.43
N LEU A 147 -4.38 -3.88 5.14
CA LEU A 147 -4.55 -2.89 4.07
C LEU A 147 -5.99 -2.39 3.98
N LEU A 148 -6.97 -3.29 4.08
CA LEU A 148 -8.40 -2.92 4.05
C LEU A 148 -8.76 -2.03 5.24
N ASP A 149 -8.38 -2.42 6.46
CA ASP A 149 -8.60 -1.65 7.68
C ASP A 149 -7.92 -0.27 7.60
N PHE A 150 -6.71 -0.23 7.05
CA PHE A 150 -5.96 1.01 6.87
C PHE A 150 -6.71 1.99 5.95
N TYR A 151 -7.19 1.53 4.80
CA TYR A 151 -7.93 2.38 3.87
C TYR A 151 -9.31 2.77 4.37
N GLU A 152 -10.01 1.89 5.08
CA GLU A 152 -11.29 2.21 5.70
C GLU A 152 -11.14 3.32 6.74
N GLU A 153 -10.13 3.25 7.59
CA GLU A 153 -9.84 4.29 8.58
C GLU A 153 -9.39 5.61 7.93
N ALA A 154 -8.56 5.55 6.87
CA ALA A 154 -8.17 6.73 6.10
C ALA A 154 -9.40 7.43 5.49
N ALA A 155 -10.30 6.68 4.89
CA ALA A 155 -11.55 7.18 4.32
C ALA A 155 -12.47 7.79 5.39
N ARG A 156 -12.65 7.09 6.52
CA ARG A 156 -13.47 7.58 7.64
C ARG A 156 -12.98 8.91 8.17
N ARG A 157 -11.67 9.10 8.25
CA ARG A 157 -11.01 10.33 8.73
C ARG A 157 -10.77 11.35 7.61
N ARG A 158 -11.12 11.05 6.37
CA ARG A 158 -10.89 11.91 5.19
C ARG A 158 -9.43 12.29 5.01
N LEU A 159 -8.54 11.33 5.17
CA LEU A 159 -7.11 11.52 5.03
C LEU A 159 -6.63 11.10 3.64
N ALA A 160 -5.56 11.75 3.18
CA ALA A 160 -4.74 11.27 2.08
C ALA A 160 -3.87 10.09 2.54
N VAL A 161 -3.36 9.32 1.59
CA VAL A 161 -2.39 8.24 1.83
C VAL A 161 -1.15 8.51 1.01
N VAL A 162 0.01 8.49 1.66
CA VAL A 162 1.33 8.55 1.02
C VAL A 162 1.98 7.18 1.13
N MET A 163 2.67 6.74 0.09
CA MET A 163 3.30 5.44 0.01
C MET A 163 4.70 5.52 -0.58
N TRP A 164 5.61 4.74 -0.03
CA TRP A 164 7.01 4.67 -0.47
C TRP A 164 7.61 3.29 -0.14
N TRP A 165 8.82 3.07 -0.61
CA TRP A 165 9.62 1.89 -0.30
C TRP A 165 10.83 2.32 0.55
N ASP A 166 11.08 1.60 1.65
CA ASP A 166 12.12 1.88 2.62
C ASP A 166 12.99 0.62 2.88
#